data_4ebfea0cb924fb94002748b7db6ebf2e
#
_entry.id   4ebfea0cb924fb94002748b7db6ebf2e
#
_cell.length_a   1.000
_cell.length_b   1.000
_cell.length_c   1.000
_cell.angle_alpha   90.00
_cell.angle_beta   90.00
_cell.angle_gamma   90.00
#
_symmetry.space_group_name_H-M   'P 1'
#
loop_
_entity.id
_entity.type
_entity.pdbx_description
1 polymer ?
#
loop_
_entity_poly.entity_id
_entity_poly.type
_entity_poly.pdbx_seq_one_letter_code
_entity_poly.pdbx_strand_id
1 'polypeptide(L)'
;PYVIEFTGTPRTGKTTLINNLKDFFGKGNFSVDVLSEFTTTSDYKKNIYPKICHRSRMDVNRYIAKHVLKELSTALGRDSDIIIVDRSLYDRLVWVDRLYVSNGVSVQEYDEYKSEYLKEIEDKINIVIITYVDSITALKRDYLANLSLERRNFLNEKNLVEYNNSLKNVINYTDSVNFYKFDTFNIEQRQVDILVCNRILDDMRRFYLQEINKRILEIVDD
;
A
#
# COMPACT_ATOMS: atom_id res chain seq x y z
N PRO A 1 -9.76 14.48 1.81
CA PRO A 1 -8.57 14.14 1.02
C PRO A 1 -8.80 12.96 0.08
N TYR A 2 -8.05 12.92 -1.02
CA TYR A 2 -7.96 11.75 -1.89
C TYR A 2 -6.84 10.82 -1.40
N VAL A 3 -7.16 9.57 -1.13
CA VAL A 3 -6.22 8.63 -0.48
C VAL A 3 -5.68 7.60 -1.47
N ILE A 4 -4.35 7.52 -1.54
CA ILE A 4 -3.61 6.64 -2.44
C ILE A 4 -2.76 5.67 -1.62
N GLU A 5 -3.02 4.37 -1.68
CA GLU A 5 -2.13 3.37 -1.11
C GLU A 5 -1.14 2.86 -2.17
N PHE A 6 0.14 2.82 -1.82
CA PHE A 6 1.17 2.14 -2.60
C PHE A 6 1.55 0.81 -1.97
N THR A 7 1.45 -0.26 -2.73
CA THR A 7 1.90 -1.60 -2.33
C THR A 7 2.66 -2.29 -3.47
N GLY A 8 3.13 -3.49 -3.25
CA GLY A 8 3.78 -4.31 -4.28
C GLY A 8 5.14 -4.84 -3.89
N THR A 9 5.78 -5.49 -4.86
CA THR A 9 7.06 -6.17 -4.68
C THR A 9 8.12 -5.24 -4.08
N PRO A 10 8.96 -5.69 -3.14
CA PRO A 10 10.14 -4.94 -2.72
C PRO A 10 11.04 -4.57 -3.92
N ARG A 11 11.74 -3.45 -3.82
CA ARG A 11 12.72 -2.98 -4.83
C ARG A 11 12.12 -2.60 -6.19
N THR A 12 10.85 -2.25 -6.24
CA THR A 12 10.20 -1.69 -7.45
C THR A 12 10.33 -0.17 -7.58
N GLY A 13 11.00 0.51 -6.65
CA GLY A 13 11.14 1.97 -6.67
C GLY A 13 9.98 2.74 -6.03
N LYS A 14 9.10 2.08 -5.23
CA LYS A 14 7.93 2.73 -4.60
C LYS A 14 8.26 4.03 -3.87
N THR A 15 9.24 4.00 -2.99
CA THR A 15 9.60 5.19 -2.20
C THR A 15 10.08 6.35 -3.08
N THR A 16 10.83 6.06 -4.15
CA THR A 16 11.22 7.06 -5.14
C THR A 16 10.00 7.64 -5.85
N LEU A 17 9.10 6.77 -6.31
CA LEU A 17 7.85 7.15 -6.95
C LEU A 17 6.98 8.03 -6.04
N ILE A 18 6.81 7.65 -4.77
CA ILE A 18 6.05 8.41 -3.77
C ILE A 18 6.64 9.82 -3.59
N ASN A 19 7.96 9.93 -3.46
CA ASN A 19 8.63 11.23 -3.33
C ASN A 19 8.44 12.10 -4.59
N ASN A 20 8.59 11.51 -5.78
CA ASN A 20 8.40 12.22 -7.04
C ASN A 20 6.95 12.71 -7.21
N LEU A 21 5.96 11.90 -6.82
CA LEU A 21 4.55 12.28 -6.84
C LEU A 21 4.23 13.38 -5.81
N LYS A 22 4.78 13.29 -4.60
CA LYS A 22 4.66 14.36 -3.59
C LYS A 22 5.15 15.70 -4.16
N ASP A 23 6.33 15.69 -4.78
CA ASP A 23 6.91 16.89 -5.38
C ASP A 23 6.07 17.41 -6.57
N PHE A 24 5.56 16.50 -7.39
CA PHE A 24 4.70 16.84 -8.53
C PHE A 24 3.40 17.50 -8.08
N PHE A 25 2.67 16.89 -7.16
CA PHE A 25 1.41 17.43 -6.64
C PHE A 25 1.64 18.73 -5.86
N GLY A 26 2.71 18.81 -5.07
CA GLY A 26 3.09 20.03 -4.37
C GLY A 26 3.36 21.22 -5.30
N LYS A 27 4.00 20.98 -6.45
CA LYS A 27 4.16 22.00 -7.51
C LYS A 27 2.82 22.40 -8.15
N GLY A 28 1.84 21.50 -8.14
CA GLY A 28 0.46 21.76 -8.56
C GLY A 28 -0.40 22.45 -7.51
N ASN A 29 0.19 22.92 -6.40
CA ASN A 29 -0.47 23.55 -5.23
C ASN A 29 -1.42 22.61 -4.46
N PHE A 30 -1.26 21.29 -4.57
CA PHE A 30 -1.94 20.35 -3.68
C PHE A 30 -1.17 20.22 -2.36
N SER A 31 -1.88 20.22 -1.25
CA SER A 31 -1.33 19.82 0.05
C SER A 31 -1.27 18.28 0.12
N VAL A 32 -0.06 17.73 0.33
CA VAL A 32 0.18 16.29 0.29
C VAL A 32 0.77 15.79 1.59
N ASP A 33 0.03 14.93 2.29
CA ASP A 33 0.54 14.15 3.41
C ASP A 33 1.08 12.80 2.93
N VAL A 34 2.23 12.38 3.46
CA VAL A 34 2.82 11.06 3.18
C VAL A 34 2.96 10.28 4.47
N LEU A 35 2.27 9.15 4.56
CA LEU A 35 2.42 8.18 5.64
C LEU A 35 3.43 7.10 5.20
N SER A 36 4.59 7.09 5.84
CA SER A 36 5.67 6.14 5.53
C SER A 36 5.36 4.73 6.00
N GLU A 37 5.95 3.72 5.37
CA GLU A 37 5.84 2.32 5.79
C GLU A 37 6.22 2.16 7.26
N PHE A 38 5.23 1.86 8.11
CA PHE A 38 5.37 1.79 9.56
C PHE A 38 6.49 0.84 10.00
N THR A 39 6.56 -0.35 9.38
CA THR A 39 7.55 -1.39 9.76
C THR A 39 9.00 -1.03 9.46
N THR A 40 9.23 0.01 8.66
CA THR A 40 10.58 0.50 8.37
C THR A 40 11.04 1.60 9.30
N THR A 41 10.13 2.19 10.07
CA THR A 41 10.45 3.29 10.99
C THR A 41 11.43 2.86 12.09
N SER A 42 12.22 3.81 12.56
CA SER A 42 13.16 3.58 13.66
C SER A 42 12.45 3.21 14.95
N ASP A 43 11.29 3.83 15.21
CA ASP A 43 10.49 3.56 16.40
C ASP A 43 9.93 2.13 16.39
N TYR A 44 9.37 1.67 15.26
CA TYR A 44 8.93 0.29 15.14
C TYR A 44 10.07 -0.69 15.45
N LYS A 45 11.22 -0.52 14.80
CA LYS A 45 12.35 -1.45 14.93
C LYS A 45 12.93 -1.49 16.34
N LYS A 46 13.07 -0.33 16.99
CA LYS A 46 13.75 -0.21 18.28
C LYS A 46 12.83 -0.42 19.47
N ASN A 47 11.60 0.08 19.39
CA ASN A 47 10.72 0.21 20.56
C ASN A 47 9.51 -0.70 20.52
N ILE A 48 9.03 -1.06 19.32
CA ILE A 48 7.77 -1.80 19.16
C ILE A 48 8.04 -3.26 18.84
N TYR A 49 8.76 -3.56 17.77
CA TYR A 49 9.01 -4.93 17.32
C TYR A 49 9.57 -5.84 18.41
N PRO A 50 10.55 -5.45 19.23
CA PRO A 50 11.05 -6.30 20.33
C PRO A 50 9.98 -6.71 21.33
N LYS A 51 8.93 -5.90 21.51
CA LYS A 51 7.81 -6.19 22.44
C LYS A 51 6.75 -7.12 21.86
N ILE A 52 6.69 -7.25 20.53
CA ILE A 52 5.63 -8.02 19.85
C ILE A 52 6.17 -9.20 19.04
N CYS A 53 7.47 -9.31 18.79
CA CYS A 53 8.08 -10.34 17.94
C CYS A 53 7.89 -11.78 18.45
N HIS A 54 7.56 -11.95 19.75
CA HIS A 54 7.26 -13.25 20.35
C HIS A 54 5.78 -13.68 20.18
N ARG A 55 4.92 -12.80 19.70
CA ARG A 55 3.51 -13.09 19.42
C ARG A 55 3.35 -13.90 18.15
N SER A 56 2.14 -14.43 17.93
CA SER A 56 1.81 -15.06 16.66
C SER A 56 2.00 -14.06 15.49
N ARG A 57 2.27 -14.58 14.29
CA ARG A 57 2.40 -13.74 13.10
C ARG A 57 1.11 -12.98 12.79
N MET A 58 -0.05 -13.57 13.10
CA MET A 58 -1.35 -12.91 12.95
C MET A 58 -1.50 -11.74 13.92
N ASP A 59 -1.13 -11.91 15.20
CA ASP A 59 -1.18 -10.83 16.19
C ASP A 59 -0.27 -9.67 15.83
N VAL A 60 0.91 -9.97 15.30
CA VAL A 60 1.83 -8.93 14.78
C VAL A 60 1.18 -8.17 13.62
N ASN A 61 0.55 -8.87 12.66
CA ASN A 61 -0.16 -8.22 11.56
C ASN A 61 -1.34 -7.37 12.03
N ARG A 62 -2.15 -7.87 12.97
CA ARG A 62 -3.25 -7.10 13.57
C ARG A 62 -2.74 -5.85 14.29
N TYR A 63 -1.64 -5.95 15.01
CA TYR A 63 -1.02 -4.81 15.67
C TYR A 63 -0.61 -3.74 14.67
N ILE A 64 0.08 -4.14 13.58
CA ILE A 64 0.52 -3.24 12.53
C ILE A 64 -0.69 -2.60 11.83
N ALA A 65 -1.71 -3.40 11.46
CA ALA A 65 -2.91 -2.91 10.80
C ALA A 65 -3.65 -1.87 11.64
N LYS A 66 -3.84 -2.13 12.94
CA LYS A 66 -4.46 -1.16 13.87
C LYS A 66 -3.67 0.14 13.99
N HIS A 67 -2.35 0.07 14.00
CA HIS A 67 -1.50 1.26 14.04
C HIS A 67 -1.64 2.08 12.75
N VAL A 68 -1.53 1.43 11.61
CA VAL A 68 -1.69 2.07 10.29
C VAL A 68 -3.07 2.71 10.14
N LEU A 69 -4.12 2.01 10.56
CA LEU A 69 -5.50 2.52 10.55
C LEU A 69 -5.64 3.78 11.41
N LYS A 70 -5.02 3.78 12.60
CA LYS A 70 -5.02 4.95 13.49
C LYS A 70 -4.30 6.14 12.85
N GLU A 71 -3.13 5.92 12.25
CA GLU A 71 -2.38 6.97 11.56
C GLU A 71 -3.16 7.53 10.36
N LEU A 72 -3.75 6.65 9.54
CA LEU A 72 -4.59 7.03 8.41
C LEU A 72 -5.82 7.83 8.87
N SER A 73 -6.52 7.37 9.91
CA SER A 73 -7.68 8.10 10.47
C SER A 73 -7.27 9.48 11.02
N THR A 74 -6.08 9.59 11.61
CA THR A 74 -5.55 10.88 12.05
C THR A 74 -5.23 11.80 10.87
N ALA A 75 -4.66 11.26 9.80
CA ALA A 75 -4.34 12.02 8.59
C ALA A 75 -5.60 12.49 7.85
N LEU A 76 -6.66 11.65 7.82
CA LEU A 76 -7.97 12.01 7.24
C LEU A 76 -8.63 13.22 7.93
N GLY A 77 -8.30 13.46 9.21
CA GLY A 77 -8.76 14.64 9.96
C GLY A 77 -7.95 15.92 9.71
N ARG A 78 -6.91 15.87 8.88
CA ARG A 78 -6.09 17.05 8.52
C ARG A 78 -6.65 17.73 7.26
N ASP A 79 -6.25 18.98 7.07
CA ASP A 79 -6.58 19.75 5.86
C ASP A 79 -5.58 19.47 4.73
N SER A 80 -5.57 18.22 4.27
CA SER A 80 -4.74 17.78 3.15
C SER A 80 -5.61 17.42 1.96
N ASP A 81 -5.20 17.80 0.74
CA ASP A 81 -5.90 17.41 -0.49
C ASP A 81 -5.67 15.95 -0.83
N ILE A 82 -4.44 15.47 -0.63
CA ILE A 82 -3.98 14.13 -0.99
C ILE A 82 -3.25 13.49 0.20
N ILE A 83 -3.58 12.24 0.48
CA ILE A 83 -2.82 11.38 1.41
C ILE A 83 -2.22 10.23 0.61
N ILE A 84 -0.90 10.11 0.66
CA ILE A 84 -0.17 8.97 0.08
C ILE A 84 0.28 8.05 1.21
N VAL A 85 -0.04 6.76 1.13
CA VAL A 85 0.33 5.78 2.15
C VAL A 85 1.25 4.71 1.55
N ASP A 86 2.47 4.59 2.08
CA ASP A 86 3.42 3.54 1.70
C ASP A 86 3.15 2.29 2.53
N ARG A 87 2.52 1.27 1.93
CA ARG A 87 2.12 -0.01 2.53
C ARG A 87 1.15 0.15 3.72
N SER A 88 -0.12 0.25 3.41
CA SER A 88 -1.22 0.40 4.35
C SER A 88 -1.97 -0.92 4.61
N LEU A 89 -3.28 -0.81 4.72
CA LEU A 89 -4.17 -1.91 5.06
C LEU A 89 -4.22 -2.99 3.98
N TYR A 90 -4.19 -2.60 2.71
CA TYR A 90 -4.16 -3.55 1.60
C TYR A 90 -2.90 -4.41 1.61
N ASP A 91 -1.73 -3.81 1.87
CA ASP A 91 -0.49 -4.57 2.04
C ASP A 91 -0.58 -5.57 3.21
N ARG A 92 -1.32 -5.23 4.28
CA ARG A 92 -1.56 -6.16 5.41
C ARG A 92 -2.43 -7.35 5.00
N LEU A 93 -3.43 -7.16 4.13
CA LEU A 93 -4.18 -8.28 3.54
C LEU A 93 -3.27 -9.20 2.72
N VAL A 94 -2.36 -8.67 1.92
CA VAL A 94 -1.36 -9.46 1.18
C VAL A 94 -0.51 -10.33 2.13
N TRP A 95 -0.06 -9.77 3.24
CA TRP A 95 0.70 -10.53 4.23
C TRP A 95 -0.11 -11.63 4.91
N VAL A 96 -1.39 -11.41 5.19
CA VAL A 96 -2.26 -12.41 5.80
C VAL A 96 -2.65 -13.49 4.80
N ASP A 97 -2.92 -13.15 3.52
CA ASP A 97 -3.10 -14.14 2.46
C ASP A 97 -1.88 -15.06 2.34
N ARG A 98 -0.68 -14.49 2.39
CA ARG A 98 0.55 -15.28 2.39
C ARG A 98 0.64 -16.23 3.59
N LEU A 99 0.24 -15.81 4.79
CA LEU A 99 0.19 -16.68 5.97
C LEU A 99 -0.84 -17.80 5.79
N TYR A 100 -2.00 -17.49 5.21
CA TYR A 100 -3.05 -18.47 4.92
C TYR A 100 -2.57 -19.53 3.91
N VAL A 101 -2.03 -19.11 2.78
CA VAL A 101 -1.51 -20.02 1.74
C VAL A 101 -0.38 -20.91 2.27
N SER A 102 0.43 -20.42 3.22
CA SER A 102 1.49 -21.22 3.88
C SER A 102 1.01 -22.03 5.09
N ASN A 103 -0.30 -22.17 5.30
CA ASN A 103 -0.91 -22.83 6.47
C ASN A 103 -0.45 -22.24 7.83
N GLY A 104 -0.08 -20.98 7.84
CA GLY A 104 0.34 -20.28 9.06
C GLY A 104 -0.79 -19.70 9.89
N VAL A 105 -2.02 -19.70 9.34
CA VAL A 105 -3.27 -19.28 10.02
C VAL A 105 -4.42 -20.16 9.55
N SER A 106 -5.47 -20.29 10.38
CA SER A 106 -6.68 -21.02 10.02
C SER A 106 -7.55 -20.24 9.03
N VAL A 107 -8.45 -20.94 8.34
CA VAL A 107 -9.45 -20.33 7.44
C VAL A 107 -10.27 -19.30 8.20
N GLN A 108 -10.73 -19.64 9.40
CA GLN A 108 -11.54 -18.75 10.23
C GLN A 108 -10.81 -17.44 10.56
N GLU A 109 -9.56 -17.53 11.06
CA GLU A 109 -8.75 -16.34 11.37
C GLU A 109 -8.49 -15.46 10.14
N TYR A 110 -8.31 -16.11 8.98
CA TYR A 110 -8.12 -15.42 7.70
C TYR A 110 -9.38 -14.66 7.28
N ASP A 111 -10.56 -15.30 7.31
CA ASP A 111 -11.83 -14.70 6.91
C ASP A 111 -12.24 -13.57 7.87
N GLU A 112 -12.05 -13.75 9.18
CA GLU A 112 -12.28 -12.69 10.17
C GLU A 112 -11.41 -11.47 9.90
N TYR A 113 -10.10 -11.67 9.68
CA TYR A 113 -9.19 -10.58 9.37
C TYR A 113 -9.54 -9.86 8.07
N LYS A 114 -9.85 -10.63 7.03
CA LYS A 114 -10.25 -10.09 5.73
C LYS A 114 -11.51 -9.24 5.86
N SER A 115 -12.54 -9.74 6.54
CA SER A 115 -13.81 -9.01 6.75
C SER A 115 -13.60 -7.72 7.56
N GLU A 116 -12.75 -7.76 8.60
CA GLU A 116 -12.44 -6.60 9.44
C GLU A 116 -11.78 -5.47 8.64
N TYR A 117 -10.73 -5.80 7.85
CA TYR A 117 -9.90 -4.77 7.23
C TYR A 117 -10.30 -4.43 5.79
N LEU A 118 -11.04 -5.29 5.08
CA LEU A 118 -11.50 -4.99 3.73
C LEU A 118 -12.46 -3.80 3.72
N LYS A 119 -13.40 -3.77 4.68
CA LYS A 119 -14.32 -2.63 4.85
C LYS A 119 -13.57 -1.33 5.13
N GLU A 120 -12.55 -1.37 5.99
CA GLU A 120 -11.74 -0.18 6.28
C GLU A 120 -10.98 0.33 5.05
N ILE A 121 -10.57 -0.57 4.15
CA ILE A 121 -9.96 -0.20 2.86
C ILE A 121 -11.00 0.50 1.99
N GLU A 122 -12.18 -0.11 1.80
CA GLU A 122 -13.25 0.41 0.95
C GLU A 122 -13.72 1.78 1.41
N ASP A 123 -13.80 2.00 2.72
CA ASP A 123 -14.26 3.27 3.31
C ASP A 123 -13.21 4.39 3.27
N LYS A 124 -11.92 4.06 3.19
CA LYS A 124 -10.84 5.05 3.44
C LYS A 124 -9.85 5.23 2.29
N ILE A 125 -9.76 4.27 1.37
CA ILE A 125 -8.75 4.29 0.30
C ILE A 125 -9.45 4.41 -1.05
N ASN A 126 -9.10 5.44 -1.82
CA ASN A 126 -9.72 5.68 -3.13
C ASN A 126 -9.07 4.82 -4.22
N ILE A 127 -7.74 4.63 -4.15
CA ILE A 127 -6.98 3.92 -5.17
C ILE A 127 -5.80 3.15 -4.55
N VAL A 128 -5.54 1.96 -5.06
CA VAL A 128 -4.34 1.19 -4.72
C VAL A 128 -3.43 1.05 -5.94
N ILE A 129 -2.22 1.56 -5.83
CA ILE A 129 -1.17 1.45 -6.84
C ILE A 129 -0.25 0.28 -6.48
N ILE A 130 -0.20 -0.71 -7.35
CA ILE A 130 0.61 -1.90 -7.18
C ILE A 130 1.79 -1.86 -8.12
N THR A 131 3.00 -1.72 -7.56
CA THR A 131 4.23 -1.84 -8.35
C THR A 131 4.75 -3.26 -8.25
N TYR A 132 4.96 -3.89 -9.40
CA TYR A 132 5.33 -5.29 -9.51
C TYR A 132 6.67 -5.45 -10.23
N VAL A 133 7.41 -6.46 -9.81
CA VAL A 133 8.54 -7.02 -10.54
C VAL A 133 8.69 -8.48 -10.14
N ASP A 134 9.26 -9.31 -11.01
CA ASP A 134 9.54 -10.71 -10.68
C ASP A 134 10.59 -10.83 -9.55
N SER A 135 10.61 -12.00 -8.89
CA SER A 135 11.46 -12.25 -7.73
C SER A 135 12.96 -12.12 -8.03
N ILE A 136 13.38 -12.57 -9.19
CA ILE A 136 14.81 -12.56 -9.61
C ILE A 136 15.28 -11.12 -9.81
N THR A 137 14.46 -10.31 -10.49
CA THR A 137 14.76 -8.90 -10.72
C THR A 137 14.76 -8.11 -9.40
N ALA A 138 13.81 -8.39 -8.49
CA ALA A 138 13.80 -7.78 -7.16
C ALA A 138 15.08 -8.10 -6.38
N LEU A 139 15.54 -9.36 -6.41
CA LEU A 139 16.80 -9.76 -5.77
C LEU A 139 18.02 -9.10 -6.40
N LYS A 140 18.10 -9.01 -7.73
CA LYS A 140 19.18 -8.32 -8.43
C LYS A 140 19.24 -6.84 -8.02
N ARG A 141 18.09 -6.17 -7.99
CA ARG A 141 18.00 -4.76 -7.56
C ARG A 141 18.39 -4.58 -6.09
N ASP A 142 18.03 -5.53 -5.23
CA ASP A 142 18.43 -5.50 -3.82
C ASP A 142 19.94 -5.68 -3.66
N TYR A 143 20.52 -6.63 -4.37
CA TYR A 143 21.97 -6.84 -4.37
C TYR A 143 22.74 -5.60 -4.83
N LEU A 144 22.30 -4.96 -5.91
CA LEU A 144 22.94 -3.74 -6.43
C LEU A 144 22.78 -2.54 -5.48
N ALA A 145 21.67 -2.45 -4.76
CA ALA A 145 21.41 -1.36 -3.82
C ALA A 145 22.10 -1.55 -2.46
N ASN A 146 22.32 -2.79 -2.03
CA ASN A 146 22.95 -3.14 -0.76
C ASN A 146 24.29 -3.85 -1.04
N LEU A 147 25.31 -3.09 -1.38
CA LEU A 147 26.69 -3.59 -1.40
C LEU A 147 27.19 -4.01 0.00
N SER A 148 26.39 -3.84 1.05
CA SER A 148 26.65 -4.28 2.42
C SER A 148 26.03 -5.67 2.66
N LEU A 149 26.83 -6.54 3.27
CA LEU A 149 26.60 -7.96 3.52
C LEU A 149 25.45 -8.32 4.49
N GLU A 150 24.64 -7.39 4.94
CA GLU A 150 23.50 -7.68 5.81
C GLU A 150 22.33 -8.25 5.00
N ARG A 151 22.26 -9.59 4.98
CA ARG A 151 21.11 -10.33 4.45
C ARG A 151 19.84 -9.99 5.25
N ARG A 152 18.91 -9.27 4.63
CA ARG A 152 17.56 -9.13 5.18
C ARG A 152 16.86 -10.47 5.07
N ASN A 153 16.43 -11.05 6.19
CA ASN A 153 15.83 -12.39 6.26
C ASN A 153 14.60 -12.61 5.36
N PHE A 154 13.94 -11.54 4.93
CA PHE A 154 12.76 -11.61 4.05
C PHE A 154 13.11 -11.66 2.56
N LEU A 155 14.16 -10.98 2.12
CA LEU A 155 14.52 -10.88 0.70
C LEU A 155 15.24 -12.13 0.23
N ASN A 156 14.47 -13.18 -0.02
CA ASN A 156 14.88 -14.40 -0.72
C ASN A 156 13.83 -14.75 -1.78
N GLU A 157 14.20 -15.56 -2.75
CA GLU A 157 13.36 -15.90 -3.89
C GLU A 157 12.01 -16.51 -3.47
N LYS A 158 12.03 -17.48 -2.55
CA LYS A 158 10.81 -18.14 -2.05
C LYS A 158 9.82 -17.13 -1.48
N ASN A 159 10.28 -16.28 -0.57
CA ASN A 159 9.43 -15.28 0.08
C ASN A 159 8.86 -14.26 -0.92
N LEU A 160 9.65 -13.87 -1.93
CA LEU A 160 9.21 -12.94 -2.97
C LEU A 160 8.18 -13.57 -3.90
N VAL A 161 8.36 -14.84 -4.28
CA VAL A 161 7.38 -15.59 -5.09
C VAL A 161 6.06 -15.73 -4.33
N GLU A 162 6.11 -16.14 -3.05
CA GLU A 162 4.93 -16.24 -2.20
C GLU A 162 4.22 -14.89 -2.07
N TYR A 163 4.94 -13.81 -1.79
CA TYR A 163 4.38 -12.46 -1.69
C TYR A 163 3.73 -12.02 -3.01
N ASN A 164 4.39 -12.23 -4.14
CA ASN A 164 3.87 -11.87 -5.45
C ASN A 164 2.61 -12.67 -5.83
N ASN A 165 2.50 -13.93 -5.40
CA ASN A 165 1.30 -14.74 -5.59
C ASN A 165 0.14 -14.23 -4.72
N SER A 166 0.37 -13.95 -3.45
CA SER A 166 -0.63 -13.35 -2.57
C SER A 166 -1.09 -11.98 -3.05
N LEU A 167 -0.17 -11.18 -3.60
CA LEU A 167 -0.52 -9.89 -4.22
C LEU A 167 -1.50 -10.04 -5.38
N LYS A 168 -1.37 -11.11 -6.19
CA LYS A 168 -2.31 -11.42 -7.28
C LYS A 168 -3.68 -11.90 -6.76
N ASN A 169 -3.69 -12.68 -5.68
CA ASN A 169 -4.94 -13.19 -5.09
C ASN A 169 -5.78 -12.04 -4.53
N VAL A 170 -5.14 -11.15 -3.78
CA VAL A 170 -5.81 -10.09 -3.02
C VAL A 170 -6.39 -8.98 -3.90
N ILE A 171 -5.90 -8.84 -5.14
CA ILE A 171 -6.40 -7.82 -6.09
C ILE A 171 -7.88 -7.99 -6.44
N ASN A 172 -8.44 -9.19 -6.25
CA ASN A 172 -9.82 -9.54 -6.57
C ASN A 172 -10.75 -9.54 -5.34
N TYR A 173 -10.31 -8.98 -4.19
CA TYR A 173 -11.11 -9.05 -2.96
C TYR A 173 -12.24 -8.04 -2.92
N THR A 174 -12.16 -6.97 -3.68
CA THR A 174 -13.21 -5.94 -3.77
C THR A 174 -13.21 -5.25 -5.12
N ASP A 175 -14.39 -4.86 -5.56
CA ASP A 175 -14.60 -4.01 -6.74
C ASP A 175 -14.81 -2.54 -6.34
N SER A 176 -14.89 -2.24 -5.04
CA SER A 176 -15.20 -0.90 -4.52
C SER A 176 -13.99 0.05 -4.59
N VAL A 177 -12.78 -0.49 -4.70
CA VAL A 177 -11.53 0.28 -4.78
C VAL A 177 -10.85 0.02 -6.12
N ASN A 178 -10.34 1.07 -6.74
CA ASN A 178 -9.60 0.93 -8.00
C ASN A 178 -8.18 0.43 -7.75
N PHE A 179 -7.83 -0.70 -8.38
CA PHE A 179 -6.50 -1.30 -8.34
C PHE A 179 -5.79 -1.15 -9.67
N TYR A 180 -4.59 -0.56 -9.66
CA TYR A 180 -3.76 -0.44 -10.85
C TYR A 180 -2.39 -1.06 -10.63
N LYS A 181 -2.08 -2.06 -11.46
CA LYS A 181 -0.82 -2.78 -11.42
C LYS A 181 0.13 -2.25 -12.49
N PHE A 182 1.34 -1.89 -12.08
CA PHE A 182 2.42 -1.45 -12.95
C PHE A 182 3.59 -2.44 -12.85
N ASP A 183 3.91 -3.09 -13.96
CA ASP A 183 5.14 -3.87 -14.07
C ASP A 183 6.31 -2.89 -14.26
N THR A 184 7.31 -2.99 -13.39
CA THR A 184 8.49 -2.13 -13.41
C THR A 184 9.72 -2.83 -14.01
N PHE A 185 9.52 -4.00 -14.62
CA PHE A 185 10.59 -4.71 -15.31
C PHE A 185 11.00 -3.95 -16.59
N ASN A 186 12.29 -3.69 -16.74
CA ASN A 186 12.87 -2.97 -17.90
C ASN A 186 12.23 -1.61 -18.23
N ILE A 187 11.56 -0.97 -17.25
CA ILE A 187 11.02 0.37 -17.41
C ILE A 187 11.86 1.33 -16.55
N GLU A 188 12.26 2.45 -17.14
CA GLU A 188 12.94 3.51 -16.38
C GLU A 188 12.02 4.14 -15.36
N GLN A 189 12.58 4.52 -14.19
CA GLN A 189 11.81 5.11 -13.09
C GLN A 189 10.94 6.28 -13.56
N ARG A 190 11.49 7.18 -14.39
CA ARG A 190 10.74 8.33 -14.93
C ARG A 190 9.51 7.93 -15.74
N GLN A 191 9.58 6.85 -16.51
CA GLN A 191 8.44 6.34 -17.27
C GLN A 191 7.37 5.76 -16.33
N VAL A 192 7.78 5.02 -15.29
CA VAL A 192 6.86 4.54 -14.24
C VAL A 192 6.17 5.72 -13.57
N ASP A 193 6.93 6.76 -13.18
CA ASP A 193 6.39 7.96 -12.53
C ASP A 193 5.31 8.62 -13.39
N ILE A 194 5.56 8.79 -14.71
CA ILE A 194 4.59 9.38 -15.64
C ILE A 194 3.33 8.52 -15.77
N LEU A 195 3.47 7.22 -15.96
CA LEU A 195 2.34 6.30 -16.11
C LEU A 195 1.46 6.27 -14.87
N VAL A 196 2.08 6.20 -13.69
CA VAL A 196 1.36 6.19 -12.42
C VAL A 196 0.70 7.54 -12.15
N CYS A 197 1.41 8.64 -12.39
CA CYS A 197 0.87 9.99 -12.23
C CYS A 197 -0.37 10.21 -13.10
N ASN A 198 -0.32 9.89 -14.38
CA ASN A 198 -1.46 10.01 -15.29
C ASN A 198 -2.66 9.18 -14.80
N ARG A 199 -2.42 7.96 -14.33
CA ARG A 199 -3.48 7.10 -13.82
C ARG A 199 -4.15 7.67 -12.57
N ILE A 200 -3.36 8.20 -11.64
CA ILE A 200 -3.87 8.87 -10.43
C ILE A 200 -4.70 10.10 -10.81
N LEU A 201 -4.21 10.94 -11.72
CA LEU A 201 -4.93 12.13 -12.18
C LEU A 201 -6.27 11.77 -12.84
N ASP A 202 -6.31 10.74 -13.68
CA ASP A 202 -7.54 10.24 -14.31
C ASP A 202 -8.54 9.72 -13.28
N ASP A 203 -8.06 9.06 -12.23
CA ASP A 203 -8.90 8.54 -11.16
C ASP A 203 -9.42 9.65 -10.25
N MET A 204 -8.57 10.58 -9.83
CA MET A 204 -8.95 11.77 -9.07
C MET A 204 -10.02 12.59 -9.81
N ARG A 205 -9.85 12.79 -11.12
CA ARG A 205 -10.84 13.51 -11.94
C ARG A 205 -12.21 12.84 -11.88
N ARG A 206 -12.27 11.52 -11.99
CA ARG A 206 -13.53 10.76 -11.90
C ARG A 206 -14.15 10.86 -10.52
N PHE A 207 -13.35 10.70 -9.48
CA PHE A 207 -13.78 10.83 -8.09
C PHE A 207 -14.41 12.19 -7.81
N TYR A 208 -13.73 13.29 -8.14
CA TYR A 208 -14.25 14.62 -7.87
C TYR A 208 -15.49 14.97 -8.73
N LEU A 209 -15.57 14.49 -9.97
CA LEU A 209 -16.78 14.65 -10.79
C LEU A 209 -17.98 13.90 -10.19
N GLN A 210 -17.78 12.71 -9.66
CA GLN A 210 -18.84 11.96 -8.97
C GLN A 210 -19.30 12.69 -7.69
N GLU A 211 -18.39 13.20 -6.89
CA GLU A 211 -18.71 13.97 -5.68
C GLU A 211 -19.48 15.26 -5.99
N ILE A 212 -19.09 15.97 -7.05
CA ILE A 212 -19.81 17.17 -7.51
C ILE A 212 -21.22 16.81 -7.97
N ASN A 213 -21.37 15.78 -8.78
CA ASN A 213 -22.69 15.34 -9.27
C ASN A 213 -23.60 14.90 -8.12
N LYS A 214 -23.07 14.20 -7.12
CA LYS A 214 -23.84 13.81 -5.92
C LYS A 214 -24.37 15.04 -5.18
N ARG A 215 -23.54 16.05 -4.94
CA ARG A 215 -23.94 17.29 -4.26
C ARG A 215 -24.97 18.07 -5.07
N ILE A 216 -24.88 18.09 -6.40
CA ILE A 216 -25.91 18.74 -7.26
C ILE A 216 -27.24 18.04 -7.12
N LEU A 217 -27.29 16.71 -7.10
CA LEU A 217 -28.53 15.96 -6.93
C LEU A 217 -29.17 16.22 -5.56
N GLU A 218 -28.37 16.25 -4.49
CA GLU A 218 -28.84 16.58 -3.14
C GLU A 218 -29.51 17.97 -3.08
N ILE A 219 -28.99 18.96 -3.82
CA ILE A 219 -29.59 20.33 -3.88
C ILE A 219 -30.88 20.39 -4.69
N VAL A 220 -31.04 19.52 -5.70
CA VAL A 220 -32.22 19.52 -6.58
C VAL A 220 -33.40 18.79 -5.93
N ASP A 221 -33.13 17.86 -5.01
CA ASP A 221 -34.14 17.06 -4.31
C ASP A 221 -34.67 17.72 -3.03
N ASP A 222 -34.02 18.83 -2.55
CA ASP A 222 -34.50 19.71 -1.47
C ASP A 222 -35.33 20.89 -2.02
#